data_b87764adb67983c88a37c236360eac8e
#
_entry.id   b87764adb67983c88a37c236360eac8e
#
_cell.length_a   1.000
_cell.length_b   1.000
_cell.length_c   1.000
_cell.angle_alpha   90.00
_cell.angle_beta   90.00
_cell.angle_gamma   90.00
#
_symmetry.space_group_name_H-M   'P 1'
#
loop_
_entity.id
_entity.type
_entity.pdbx_description
1 polymer ?
#
loop_
_entity_poly.entity_id
_entity_poly.type
_entity_poly.pdbx_seq_one_letter_code
_entity_poly.pdbx_strand_id
1 'polypeptide(L)'
;RALAAGKVVALPRVDESSRMLELKRIVDPARDIVAGYRGLPEPATRCERVAAASIDWVLVPGIAFDRMGGRLGYGGGYYDRLLPVLPSRAARVAGAFSAQIVDAVPSAPHDITMDTVVTEAGVVFARPLAR
;
A
#
# COMPACT_ATOMS: atom_id res chain seq x y z
N ARG A 1 3.73 16.78 -0.99
CA ARG A 1 2.56 17.31 -1.74
C ARG A 1 1.23 16.94 -1.08
N ALA A 2 0.95 15.66 -0.73
CA ALA A 2 -0.34 15.27 -0.14
C ALA A 2 -0.64 16.01 1.17
N LEU A 3 0.33 16.07 2.10
CA LEU A 3 0.20 16.85 3.34
C LEU A 3 -0.04 18.34 3.07
N ALA A 4 0.71 18.95 2.12
CA ALA A 4 0.53 20.34 1.75
C ALA A 4 -0.85 20.60 1.11
N ALA A 5 -1.49 19.59 0.55
CA ALA A 5 -2.86 19.65 0.02
C ALA A 5 -3.93 19.38 1.09
N GLY A 6 -3.56 19.34 2.37
CA GLY A 6 -4.49 19.10 3.49
C GLY A 6 -5.01 17.68 3.61
N LYS A 7 -4.40 16.70 2.90
CA LYS A 7 -4.80 15.29 3.01
C LYS A 7 -4.26 14.65 4.29
N VAL A 8 -5.02 13.74 4.87
CA VAL A 8 -4.52 12.88 5.93
C VAL A 8 -3.63 11.82 5.28
N VAL A 9 -2.38 11.76 5.72
CA VAL A 9 -1.40 10.79 5.23
C VAL A 9 -1.10 9.81 6.35
N ALA A 10 -1.27 8.52 6.08
CA ALA A 10 -0.88 7.44 6.96
C ALA A 10 0.22 6.59 6.32
N LEU A 11 1.21 6.20 7.11
CA LEU A 11 2.22 5.23 6.71
C LEU A 11 2.08 3.97 7.54
N PRO A 12 2.44 2.80 6.97
CA PRO A 12 2.43 1.56 7.71
C PRO A 12 3.63 1.47 8.66
N ARG A 13 3.40 0.91 9.84
CA ARG A 13 4.42 0.44 10.76
C ARG A 13 4.23 -1.05 11.00
N VAL A 14 5.31 -1.81 10.95
CA VAL A 14 5.26 -3.26 11.22
C VAL A 14 5.08 -3.51 12.71
N ASP A 15 4.04 -4.25 13.07
CA ASP A 15 3.93 -4.90 14.36
C ASP A 15 4.37 -6.37 14.19
N GLU A 16 5.58 -6.68 14.67
CA GLU A 16 6.16 -8.01 14.54
C GLU A 16 5.41 -9.06 15.37
N SER A 17 4.81 -8.65 16.49
CA SER A 17 4.10 -9.55 17.39
C SER A 17 2.81 -10.08 16.78
N SER A 18 2.02 -9.22 16.16
CA SER A 18 0.79 -9.58 15.47
C SER A 18 1.00 -9.91 13.99
N ARG A 19 2.17 -9.60 13.44
CA ARG A 19 2.49 -9.68 12.00
C ARG A 19 1.54 -8.84 11.14
N MET A 20 1.04 -7.72 11.68
CA MET A 20 0.14 -6.79 11.04
C MET A 20 0.84 -5.47 10.72
N LEU A 21 0.21 -4.67 9.88
CA LEU A 21 0.60 -3.26 9.67
C LEU A 21 -0.32 -2.37 10.51
N GLU A 22 0.28 -1.58 11.39
CA GLU A 22 -0.39 -0.45 12.01
C GLU A 22 -0.29 0.78 11.11
N LEU A 23 -1.42 1.39 10.80
CA LEU A 23 -1.44 2.64 10.04
C LEU A 23 -1.29 3.81 11.01
N LYS A 24 -0.29 4.66 10.78
CA LYS A 24 0.05 5.80 11.63
C LYS A 24 0.02 7.09 10.85
N ARG A 25 -0.65 8.10 11.39
CA ARG A 25 -0.73 9.44 10.80
C ARG A 25 0.62 10.14 10.82
N ILE A 26 0.99 10.72 9.68
CA ILE A 26 2.16 11.58 9.53
C ILE A 26 1.69 13.02 9.40
N VAL A 27 2.28 13.89 10.21
CA VAL A 27 2.05 15.34 10.15
C VAL A 27 3.32 16.05 9.68
N ASP A 28 4.46 15.71 10.27
CA ASP A 28 5.77 16.23 9.92
C ASP A 28 6.74 15.06 9.61
N PRO A 29 7.03 14.78 8.33
CA PRO A 29 7.90 13.65 7.99
C PRO A 29 9.28 13.70 8.64
N ALA A 30 9.84 14.90 8.87
CA ALA A 30 11.18 15.04 9.48
C ALA A 30 11.20 14.59 10.95
N ARG A 31 10.08 14.67 11.64
CA ARG A 31 9.93 14.29 13.04
C ARG A 31 9.27 12.93 13.25
N ASP A 32 8.36 12.59 12.34
CA ASP A 32 7.46 11.45 12.51
C ASP A 32 8.01 10.16 11.91
N ILE A 33 9.00 10.24 11.01
CA ILE A 33 9.62 9.07 10.39
C ILE A 33 10.92 8.74 11.12
N VAL A 34 11.06 7.48 11.51
CA VAL A 34 12.23 6.94 12.21
C VAL A 34 12.66 5.62 11.58
N ALA A 35 13.86 5.13 11.90
CA ALA A 35 14.26 3.79 11.53
C ALA A 35 13.39 2.77 12.28
N GLY A 36 12.71 1.90 11.53
CA GLY A 36 11.81 0.88 12.06
C GLY A 36 12.24 -0.53 11.68
N TYR A 37 11.29 -1.35 11.27
CA TYR A 37 11.51 -2.76 10.95
C TYR A 37 12.61 -2.93 9.89
N ARG A 38 13.66 -3.69 10.24
CA ARG A 38 14.84 -3.93 9.39
C ARG A 38 15.51 -2.65 8.87
N GLY A 39 15.43 -1.55 9.63
CA GLY A 39 16.01 -0.25 9.25
C GLY A 39 15.19 0.52 8.22
N LEU A 40 14.00 0.06 7.83
CA LEU A 40 13.12 0.77 6.92
C LEU A 40 12.56 2.03 7.58
N PRO A 41 12.36 3.13 6.82
CA PRO A 41 11.68 4.30 7.33
C PRO A 41 10.23 3.97 7.70
N GLU A 42 9.87 4.16 8.96
CA GLU A 42 8.52 3.91 9.47
C GLU A 42 8.04 5.07 10.34
N PRO A 43 6.71 5.24 10.51
CA PRO A 43 6.21 6.21 11.49
C PRO A 43 6.65 5.83 12.90
N ALA A 44 6.96 6.84 13.70
CA ALA A 44 7.28 6.64 15.11
C ALA A 44 6.09 6.06 15.87
N THR A 45 6.36 5.29 16.93
CA THR A 45 5.30 4.67 17.76
C THR A 45 4.32 5.67 18.35
N ARG A 46 4.80 6.90 18.68
CA ARG A 46 3.99 8.01 19.20
C ARG A 46 2.98 8.59 18.21
N CYS A 47 3.15 8.33 16.91
CA CYS A 47 2.21 8.83 15.90
C CYS A 47 0.82 8.22 16.12
N GLU A 48 -0.21 9.03 15.88
CA GLU A 48 -1.61 8.65 16.03
C GLU A 48 -1.96 7.47 15.11
N ARG A 49 -2.72 6.50 15.63
CA ARG A 49 -3.25 5.39 14.81
C ARG A 49 -4.36 5.89 13.91
N VAL A 50 -4.36 5.40 12.68
CA VAL A 50 -5.42 5.62 11.70
C VAL A 50 -6.18 4.32 11.52
N ALA A 51 -7.51 4.39 11.64
CA ALA A 51 -8.35 3.23 11.41
C ALA A 51 -8.33 2.82 9.93
N ALA A 52 -8.19 1.53 9.65
CA ALA A 52 -8.22 1.01 8.28
C ALA A 52 -9.51 1.42 7.53
N ALA A 53 -10.64 1.50 8.25
CA ALA A 53 -11.93 1.90 7.71
C ALA A 53 -11.98 3.35 7.19
N SER A 54 -11.03 4.21 7.57
CA SER A 54 -10.94 5.60 7.11
C SER A 54 -10.06 5.80 5.87
N ILE A 55 -9.43 4.75 5.39
CA ILE A 55 -8.58 4.80 4.20
C ILE A 55 -9.46 4.84 2.96
N ASP A 56 -9.21 5.80 2.08
CA ASP A 56 -9.88 5.95 0.79
C ASP A 56 -8.95 5.68 -0.41
N TRP A 57 -7.65 5.66 -0.17
CA TRP A 57 -6.63 5.40 -1.18
C TRP A 57 -5.39 4.78 -0.55
N VAL A 58 -4.80 3.78 -1.19
CA VAL A 58 -3.58 3.12 -0.73
C VAL A 58 -2.59 2.88 -1.85
N LEU A 59 -1.32 3.22 -1.62
CA LEU A 59 -0.21 2.83 -2.48
C LEU A 59 0.32 1.48 -1.99
N VAL A 60 0.24 0.47 -2.84
CA VAL A 60 0.59 -0.92 -2.50
C VAL A 60 1.92 -1.30 -3.16
N PRO A 61 2.94 -1.67 -2.39
CA PRO A 61 4.22 -2.12 -2.93
C PRO A 61 4.14 -3.57 -3.42
N GLY A 62 5.03 -3.93 -4.33
CA GLY A 62 5.19 -5.30 -4.81
C GLY A 62 6.48 -5.52 -5.58
N ILE A 63 6.84 -6.78 -5.79
CA ILE A 63 7.99 -7.19 -6.60
C ILE A 63 7.63 -7.16 -8.07
N ALA A 64 6.44 -7.69 -8.43
CA ALA A 64 5.94 -7.76 -9.80
C ALA A 64 4.43 -7.54 -9.84
N PHE A 65 3.95 -7.08 -10.98
CA PHE A 65 2.55 -6.84 -11.27
C PHE A 65 2.21 -7.33 -12.68
N ASP A 66 0.95 -7.66 -12.91
CA ASP A 66 0.46 -8.02 -14.23
C ASP A 66 -0.63 -7.07 -14.74
N ARG A 67 -1.02 -7.27 -16.00
CA ARG A 67 -2.01 -6.42 -16.68
C ARG A 67 -3.46 -6.66 -16.23
N MET A 68 -3.68 -7.60 -15.31
CA MET A 68 -4.97 -7.89 -14.68
C MET A 68 -5.09 -7.32 -13.27
N GLY A 69 -4.05 -6.57 -12.83
CA GLY A 69 -3.97 -6.02 -11.47
C GLY A 69 -3.42 -7.02 -10.45
N GLY A 70 -2.93 -8.17 -10.88
CA GLY A 70 -2.25 -9.13 -10.01
C GLY A 70 -0.98 -8.53 -9.41
N ARG A 71 -0.64 -8.94 -8.19
CA ARG A 71 0.51 -8.43 -7.44
C ARG A 71 1.27 -9.56 -6.77
N LEU A 72 2.58 -9.61 -6.97
CA LEU A 72 3.50 -10.44 -6.20
C LEU A 72 4.14 -9.62 -5.09
N GLY A 73 3.90 -10.00 -3.84
CA GLY A 73 4.46 -9.34 -2.66
C GLY A 73 5.84 -9.88 -2.27
N TYR A 74 6.44 -9.30 -1.23
CA TYR A 74 7.76 -9.66 -0.71
C TYR A 74 7.78 -10.90 0.19
N GLY A 75 6.68 -11.66 0.28
CA GLY A 75 6.59 -12.90 1.05
C GLY A 75 6.23 -12.74 2.54
N GLY A 76 6.23 -11.53 3.09
CA GLY A 76 5.85 -11.29 4.50
C GLY A 76 4.34 -11.35 4.77
N GLY A 77 3.52 -11.26 3.73
CA GLY A 77 2.05 -11.30 3.82
C GLY A 77 1.41 -10.10 4.52
N TYR A 78 2.16 -9.03 4.79
CA TYR A 78 1.65 -7.87 5.51
C TYR A 78 0.52 -7.16 4.76
N TYR A 79 0.69 -6.92 3.45
CA TYR A 79 -0.35 -6.31 2.64
C TYR A 79 -1.50 -7.26 2.34
N ASP A 80 -1.25 -8.57 2.26
CA ASP A 80 -2.30 -9.59 2.07
C ASP A 80 -3.24 -9.65 3.29
N ARG A 81 -2.75 -9.25 4.46
CA ARG A 81 -3.57 -9.08 5.68
C ARG A 81 -4.20 -7.69 5.80
N LEU A 82 -3.56 -6.65 5.26
CA LEU A 82 -4.10 -5.29 5.31
C LEU A 82 -5.22 -5.06 4.29
N LEU A 83 -5.02 -5.48 3.04
CA LEU A 83 -5.94 -5.15 1.94
C LEU A 83 -7.38 -5.60 2.18
N PRO A 84 -7.65 -6.80 2.77
CA PRO A 84 -9.02 -7.25 3.04
C PRO A 84 -9.77 -6.42 4.08
N VAL A 85 -9.06 -5.74 4.99
CA VAL A 85 -9.68 -4.92 6.04
C VAL A 85 -9.88 -3.46 5.64
N LEU A 86 -9.38 -3.05 4.48
CA LEU A 86 -9.68 -1.75 3.90
C LEU A 86 -11.10 -1.72 3.33
N PRO A 87 -11.76 -0.56 3.32
CA PRO A 87 -13.07 -0.42 2.68
C PRO A 87 -13.02 -0.83 1.21
N SER A 88 -14.11 -1.39 0.70
CA SER A 88 -14.24 -1.76 -0.73
C SER A 88 -14.09 -0.54 -1.66
N ARG A 89 -14.45 0.65 -1.17
CA ARG A 89 -14.29 1.93 -1.89
C ARG A 89 -12.84 2.43 -1.94
N ALA A 90 -11.95 1.90 -1.09
CA ALA A 90 -10.57 2.35 -1.05
C ALA A 90 -9.83 1.95 -2.34
N ALA A 91 -9.31 2.94 -3.07
CA ALA A 91 -8.57 2.71 -4.30
C ALA A 91 -7.20 2.07 -3.99
N ARG A 92 -6.92 0.92 -4.58
CA ARG A 92 -5.66 0.17 -4.46
C ARG A 92 -4.78 0.46 -5.66
N VAL A 93 -3.79 1.29 -5.48
CA VAL A 93 -2.90 1.73 -6.56
C VAL A 93 -1.51 1.16 -6.35
N ALA A 94 -0.91 0.62 -7.40
CA ALA A 94 0.49 0.22 -7.40
C ALA A 94 1.32 1.15 -8.27
N GLY A 95 2.48 1.57 -7.75
CA GLY A 95 3.54 2.20 -8.51
C GLY A 95 4.65 1.18 -8.77
N ALA A 96 5.05 0.99 -10.02
CA ALA A 96 6.04 0.01 -10.42
C ALA A 96 6.95 0.59 -11.51
N PHE A 97 8.09 -0.05 -11.73
CA PHE A 97 8.86 0.16 -12.97
C PHE A 97 8.33 -0.76 -14.07
N SER A 98 8.46 -0.37 -15.32
CA SER A 98 8.05 -1.21 -16.46
C SER A 98 8.69 -2.61 -16.43
N ALA A 99 9.91 -2.73 -15.91
CA ALA A 99 10.60 -4.00 -15.70
C ALA A 99 9.93 -4.93 -14.67
N GLN A 100 9.02 -4.41 -13.83
CA GLN A 100 8.26 -5.21 -12.87
C GLN A 100 6.92 -5.72 -13.43
N ILE A 101 6.61 -5.38 -14.68
CA ILE A 101 5.39 -5.84 -15.34
C ILE A 101 5.67 -7.17 -16.02
N VAL A 102 4.93 -8.19 -15.62
CA VAL A 102 5.03 -9.56 -16.14
C VAL A 102 3.71 -9.98 -16.79
N ASP A 103 3.73 -11.09 -17.54
CA ASP A 103 2.53 -11.59 -18.23
C ASP A 103 1.45 -12.03 -17.24
N ALA A 104 1.86 -12.74 -16.18
CA ALA A 104 0.98 -13.14 -15.10
C ALA A 104 1.76 -13.32 -13.79
N VAL A 105 1.20 -12.92 -12.67
CA VAL A 105 1.69 -13.27 -11.34
C VAL A 105 0.95 -14.50 -10.81
N PRO A 106 1.61 -15.36 -10.03
CA PRO A 106 0.90 -16.40 -9.29
C PRO A 106 -0.15 -15.77 -8.38
N SER A 107 -1.38 -16.25 -8.46
CA SER A 107 -2.50 -15.73 -7.69
C SER A 107 -3.33 -16.84 -7.08
N ALA A 108 -3.91 -16.57 -5.92
CA ALA A 108 -4.90 -17.42 -5.25
C ALA A 108 -6.28 -16.76 -5.28
N PRO A 109 -7.39 -17.53 -5.14
CA PRO A 109 -8.73 -16.98 -5.23
C PRO A 109 -9.06 -15.86 -4.21
N HIS A 110 -8.31 -15.79 -3.11
CA HIS A 110 -8.48 -14.79 -2.05
C HIS A 110 -7.56 -13.58 -2.22
N ASP A 111 -6.69 -13.56 -3.24
CA ASP A 111 -5.80 -12.44 -3.47
C ASP A 111 -6.58 -11.21 -3.94
N ILE A 112 -6.23 -10.07 -3.37
CA ILE A 112 -6.84 -8.80 -3.75
C ILE A 112 -6.01 -8.14 -4.83
N THR A 113 -6.64 -7.93 -5.98
CA THR A 113 -6.02 -7.26 -7.12
C THR A 113 -5.97 -5.74 -6.92
N MET A 114 -5.02 -5.11 -7.61
CA MET A 114 -4.94 -3.65 -7.69
C MET A 114 -6.06 -3.10 -8.56
N ASP A 115 -6.52 -1.89 -8.25
CA ASP A 115 -7.45 -1.16 -9.10
C ASP A 115 -6.72 -0.40 -10.20
N THR A 116 -5.47 -0.01 -9.93
CA THR A 116 -4.61 0.68 -10.90
C THR A 116 -3.15 0.29 -10.71
N VAL A 117 -2.45 0.07 -11.82
CA VAL A 117 -0.99 -0.09 -11.87
C VAL A 117 -0.41 0.97 -12.78
N VAL A 118 0.54 1.76 -12.26
CA VAL A 118 1.19 2.87 -12.96
C VAL A 118 2.70 2.64 -13.00
N THR A 119 3.31 2.93 -14.13
CA THR A 119 4.77 2.89 -14.32
C THR A 119 5.28 4.24 -14.84
N GLU A 120 6.60 4.35 -15.01
CA GLU A 120 7.22 5.51 -15.66
C GLU A 120 6.76 5.69 -17.13
N ALA A 121 6.29 4.62 -17.76
CA ALA A 121 5.76 4.64 -19.12
C ALA A 121 4.26 4.96 -19.20
N GLY A 122 3.57 5.07 -18.05
CA GLY A 122 2.14 5.37 -17.97
C GLY A 122 1.32 4.32 -17.24
N VAL A 123 0.01 4.38 -17.43
CA VAL A 123 -0.94 3.45 -16.80
C VAL A 123 -0.92 2.12 -17.57
N VAL A 124 -0.59 1.04 -16.85
CA VAL A 124 -0.56 -0.33 -17.39
C VAL A 124 -1.92 -0.99 -17.26
N PHE A 125 -2.58 -0.76 -16.14
CA PHE A 125 -3.89 -1.31 -15.81
C PHE A 125 -4.68 -0.29 -15.00
N ALA A 126 -5.95 -0.11 -15.32
CA ALA A 126 -6.90 0.66 -14.53
C ALA A 126 -8.28 0.01 -14.62
N ARG A 127 -8.86 -0.29 -13.46
CA ARG A 127 -10.26 -0.71 -13.35
C ARG A 127 -11.09 0.52 -13.01
N PRO A 128 -12.29 0.66 -13.58
CA PRO A 128 -13.22 1.70 -13.12
C PRO A 128 -13.46 1.54 -11.61
N LEU A 129 -13.22 2.60 -10.85
CA LEU A 129 -13.54 2.61 -9.43
C LEU A 129 -15.05 2.56 -9.26
N ALA A 130 -15.53 1.66 -8.42
CA ALA A 130 -16.93 1.67 -8.03
C ALA A 130 -17.20 2.99 -7.30
N ARG A 131 -18.16 3.74 -7.84
CA ARG A 131 -18.60 5.00 -7.22
C ARG A 131 -19.52 4.72 -6.05
#